data_4a22b4ce35ffaeec9d07bd1512046231
#
_entry.id   4a22b4ce35ffaeec9d07bd1512046231
#
_cell.length_a   1.000
_cell.length_b   1.000
_cell.length_c   1.000
_cell.angle_alpha   90.00
_cell.angle_beta   90.00
_cell.angle_gamma   90.00
#
_symmetry.space_group_name_H-M   'P 1'
#
loop_
_entity.id
_entity.type
_entity.pdbx_description
1 polymer ?
#
loop_
_entity_poly.entity_id
_entity_poly.type
_entity_poly.pdbx_seq_one_letter_code
_entity_poly.pdbx_strand_id
1 'polypeptide(L)'
;MGKSILVVDDTRSMRKMVVAVLQGAGYEVEEAADGDEAIEKAKKKVFDLVVTDHNMPGTDGVTLVRLLRAISAYDNVAIIVLSTETGAELKAKGREAGATGWMAKPFDPEKMLAIVRQFVD
;
A
#
# COMPACT_ATOMS: atom_id res chain seq x y z
N MET A 1 5.98 -6.65 -19.68
CA MET A 1 5.09 -7.22 -18.68
C MET A 1 4.94 -6.25 -17.53
N GLY A 2 3.73 -5.92 -17.17
CA GLY A 2 3.47 -4.97 -16.11
C GLY A 2 3.70 -5.55 -14.73
N LYS A 3 4.26 -4.76 -13.85
CA LYS A 3 4.32 -5.10 -12.44
C LYS A 3 2.93 -4.93 -11.84
N SER A 4 2.61 -5.72 -10.82
CA SER A 4 1.28 -5.71 -10.20
C SER A 4 1.32 -5.04 -8.83
N ILE A 5 0.32 -4.19 -8.58
CA ILE A 5 0.23 -3.41 -7.35
C ILE A 5 -1.15 -3.61 -6.74
N LEU A 6 -1.19 -3.84 -5.43
CA LEU A 6 -2.44 -3.89 -4.68
C LEU A 6 -2.63 -2.54 -3.97
N VAL A 7 -3.77 -1.90 -4.21
CA VAL A 7 -4.13 -0.62 -3.56
C VAL A 7 -5.25 -0.87 -2.56
N VAL A 8 -5.01 -0.51 -1.31
CA VAL A 8 -5.96 -0.73 -0.22
C VAL A 8 -6.38 0.62 0.36
N ASP A 9 -7.66 0.94 0.29
CA ASP A 9 -8.21 2.18 0.83
C ASP A 9 -9.72 2.00 1.00
N ASP A 10 -10.25 2.38 2.16
CA ASP A 10 -11.68 2.26 2.43
C ASP A 10 -12.51 3.37 1.75
N THR A 11 -11.87 4.46 1.35
CA THR A 11 -12.52 5.55 0.64
C THR A 11 -12.43 5.33 -0.86
N ARG A 12 -13.59 5.08 -1.49
CA ARG A 12 -13.63 4.77 -2.91
C ARG A 12 -12.99 5.84 -3.80
N SER A 13 -13.30 7.11 -3.54
CA SER A 13 -12.77 8.20 -4.37
C SER A 13 -11.25 8.29 -4.28
N MET A 14 -10.67 8.18 -3.09
CA MET A 14 -9.23 8.21 -2.91
C MET A 14 -8.59 6.98 -3.55
N ARG A 15 -9.19 5.80 -3.35
CA ARG A 15 -8.68 4.57 -3.94
C ARG A 15 -8.64 4.67 -5.47
N LYS A 16 -9.70 5.20 -6.08
CA LYS A 16 -9.75 5.37 -7.53
C LYS A 16 -8.70 6.36 -8.05
N MET A 17 -8.38 7.39 -7.28
CA MET A 17 -7.33 8.34 -7.65
C MET A 17 -5.96 7.66 -7.67
N VAL A 18 -5.65 6.88 -6.65
CA VAL A 18 -4.38 6.15 -6.57
C VAL A 18 -4.28 5.15 -7.72
N VAL A 19 -5.35 4.39 -7.94
CA VAL A 19 -5.41 3.42 -9.03
C VAL A 19 -5.16 4.08 -10.38
N ALA A 20 -5.82 5.22 -10.65
CA ALA A 20 -5.66 5.92 -11.92
C ALA A 20 -4.23 6.36 -12.17
N VAL A 21 -3.56 6.88 -11.13
CA VAL A 21 -2.16 7.30 -11.23
C VAL A 21 -1.25 6.12 -11.58
N LEU A 22 -1.45 4.99 -10.91
CA LEU A 22 -0.59 3.82 -11.13
C LEU A 22 -0.88 3.15 -12.46
N GLN A 23 -2.15 3.01 -12.85
CA GLN A 23 -2.52 2.44 -14.15
C GLN A 23 -2.00 3.32 -15.29
N GLY A 24 -2.09 4.64 -15.12
CA GLY A 24 -1.57 5.58 -16.11
C GLY A 24 -0.07 5.45 -16.33
N ALA A 25 0.65 4.93 -15.34
CA ALA A 25 2.10 4.70 -15.44
C ALA A 25 2.43 3.30 -15.97
N GLY A 26 1.43 2.48 -16.30
CA GLY A 26 1.64 1.17 -16.91
C GLY A 26 1.61 -0.02 -15.95
N TYR A 27 1.26 0.20 -14.69
CA TYR A 27 1.17 -0.90 -13.72
C TYR A 27 -0.19 -1.59 -13.79
N GLU A 28 -0.20 -2.88 -13.48
CA GLU A 28 -1.45 -3.63 -13.30
C GLU A 28 -1.87 -3.43 -11.84
N VAL A 29 -3.12 -3.01 -11.62
CA VAL A 29 -3.58 -2.63 -10.30
C VAL A 29 -4.83 -3.39 -9.91
N GLU A 30 -4.83 -3.96 -8.71
CA GLU A 30 -6.03 -4.50 -8.07
C GLU A 30 -6.35 -3.68 -6.83
N GLU A 31 -7.61 -3.68 -6.45
CA GLU A 31 -8.11 -2.86 -5.35
C GLU A 31 -8.64 -3.71 -4.22
N ALA A 32 -8.52 -3.20 -3.00
CA ALA A 32 -9.19 -3.76 -1.83
C ALA A 32 -9.77 -2.60 -1.01
N ALA A 33 -10.98 -2.78 -0.52
CA ALA A 33 -11.67 -1.74 0.23
C ALA A 33 -11.38 -1.79 1.73
N ASP A 34 -10.79 -2.87 2.21
CA ASP A 34 -10.43 -3.05 3.63
C ASP A 34 -9.30 -4.05 3.77
N GLY A 35 -8.83 -4.21 5.01
CA GLY A 35 -7.71 -5.10 5.29
C GLY A 35 -8.02 -6.57 5.05
N ASP A 36 -9.23 -7.00 5.33
CA ASP A 36 -9.61 -8.40 5.14
C ASP A 36 -9.60 -8.78 3.66
N GLU A 37 -10.18 -7.93 2.82
CA GLU A 37 -10.15 -8.13 1.38
C GLU A 37 -8.70 -8.11 0.84
N ALA A 38 -7.88 -7.21 1.38
CA ALA A 38 -6.47 -7.13 0.99
C ALA A 38 -5.73 -8.43 1.28
N ILE A 39 -5.93 -9.01 2.46
CA ILE A 39 -5.28 -10.26 2.83
C ILE A 39 -5.75 -11.41 1.95
N GLU A 40 -7.05 -11.48 1.66
CA GLU A 40 -7.57 -12.51 0.77
C GLU A 40 -6.91 -12.44 -0.60
N LYS A 41 -6.81 -11.24 -1.18
CA LYS A 41 -6.17 -11.06 -2.48
C LYS A 41 -4.68 -11.35 -2.42
N ALA A 42 -4.01 -10.94 -1.34
CA ALA A 42 -2.58 -11.18 -1.16
C ALA A 42 -2.24 -12.66 -1.07
N LYS A 43 -3.14 -13.47 -0.51
CA LYS A 43 -2.94 -14.92 -0.43
C LYS A 43 -3.11 -15.61 -1.78
N LYS A 44 -3.95 -15.06 -2.64
CA LYS A 44 -4.21 -15.65 -3.96
C LYS A 44 -3.15 -15.30 -4.99
N LYS A 45 -2.49 -14.17 -4.83
CA LYS A 45 -1.51 -13.66 -5.79
C LYS A 45 -0.47 -12.84 -5.06
N VAL A 46 0.80 -13.00 -5.41
CA VAL A 46 1.86 -12.17 -4.85
C VAL A 46 1.99 -10.91 -5.70
N PHE A 47 1.68 -9.76 -5.10
CA PHE A 47 1.85 -8.47 -5.77
C PHE A 47 3.29 -8.00 -5.64
N ASP A 48 3.72 -7.18 -6.60
CA ASP A 48 5.09 -6.63 -6.57
C ASP A 48 5.22 -5.47 -5.58
N LEU A 49 4.10 -4.84 -5.25
CA LEU A 49 4.08 -3.73 -4.29
C LEU A 49 2.66 -3.60 -3.73
N VAL A 50 2.57 -3.16 -2.49
CA VAL A 50 1.29 -2.86 -1.84
C VAL A 50 1.29 -1.40 -1.39
N VAL A 51 0.24 -0.66 -1.73
CA VAL A 51 0.00 0.69 -1.23
C VAL A 51 -1.26 0.63 -0.37
N THR A 52 -1.16 0.97 0.89
CA THR A 52 -2.30 0.92 1.79
C THR A 52 -2.50 2.23 2.53
N ASP A 53 -3.77 2.63 2.68
CA ASP A 53 -4.14 3.69 3.60
C ASP A 53 -3.93 3.18 5.03
N HIS A 54 -3.58 4.08 5.96
CA HIS A 54 -3.51 3.72 7.38
C HIS A 54 -4.87 3.91 8.05
N ASN A 55 -5.57 4.97 7.71
CA ASN A 55 -6.80 5.37 8.40
C ASN A 55 -8.00 4.60 7.87
N MET A 56 -8.14 3.35 8.29
CA MET A 56 -9.25 2.48 7.89
C MET A 56 -9.93 1.90 9.13
N PRO A 57 -11.27 1.75 9.10
CA PRO A 57 -11.95 1.07 10.21
C PRO A 57 -11.60 -0.42 10.21
N GLY A 58 -11.64 -1.02 11.38
CA GLY A 58 -11.26 -2.42 11.54
C GLY A 58 -9.75 -2.57 11.51
N THR A 59 -9.22 -3.18 10.44
CA THR A 59 -7.79 -3.38 10.29
C THR A 59 -7.15 -2.11 9.69
N ASP A 60 -6.37 -1.38 10.48
CA ASP A 60 -5.67 -0.20 9.99
C ASP A 60 -4.42 -0.59 9.18
N GLY A 61 -3.77 0.41 8.58
CA GLY A 61 -2.63 0.16 7.69
C GLY A 61 -1.44 -0.50 8.39
N VAL A 62 -1.11 -0.07 9.60
CA VAL A 62 0.01 -0.66 10.34
C VAL A 62 -0.27 -2.12 10.68
N THR A 63 -1.49 -2.43 11.09
CA THR A 63 -1.91 -3.81 11.36
C THR A 63 -1.86 -4.64 10.09
N LEU A 64 -2.33 -4.08 8.97
CA LEU A 64 -2.27 -4.78 7.68
C LEU A 64 -0.83 -5.10 7.29
N VAL A 65 0.10 -4.17 7.50
CA VAL A 65 1.52 -4.43 7.23
C VAL A 65 2.00 -5.64 8.02
N ARG A 66 1.66 -5.73 9.31
CA ARG A 66 2.04 -6.88 10.13
C ARG A 66 1.46 -8.18 9.58
N LEU A 67 0.20 -8.15 9.18
CA LEU A 67 -0.46 -9.34 8.63
C LEU A 67 0.18 -9.78 7.31
N LEU A 68 0.53 -8.83 6.44
CA LEU A 68 1.21 -9.12 5.19
C LEU A 68 2.60 -9.71 5.45
N ARG A 69 3.35 -9.15 6.41
CA ARG A 69 4.68 -9.66 6.73
C ARG A 69 4.66 -11.05 7.36
N ALA A 70 3.51 -11.49 7.87
CA ALA A 70 3.35 -12.86 8.35
C ALA A 70 3.21 -13.87 7.20
N ILE A 71 2.97 -13.39 5.98
CA ILE A 71 2.94 -14.23 4.78
C ILE A 71 4.35 -14.22 4.18
N SER A 72 5.02 -15.39 4.16
CA SER A 72 6.43 -15.44 3.75
C SER A 72 6.69 -14.91 2.35
N ALA A 73 5.74 -15.07 1.43
CA ALA A 73 5.88 -14.55 0.07
C ALA A 73 6.01 -13.02 0.04
N TYR A 74 5.64 -12.33 1.12
CA TYR A 74 5.70 -10.87 1.20
C TYR A 74 6.91 -10.35 1.99
N ASP A 75 7.86 -11.20 2.35
CA ASP A 75 9.03 -10.77 3.13
C ASP A 75 9.81 -9.64 2.47
N ASN A 76 9.90 -9.65 1.15
CA ASN A 76 10.69 -8.66 0.39
C ASN A 76 9.83 -7.76 -0.50
N VAL A 77 8.52 -7.83 -0.40
CA VAL A 77 7.63 -6.97 -1.18
C VAL A 77 7.56 -5.60 -0.53
N ALA A 78 7.68 -4.54 -1.32
CA ALA A 78 7.58 -3.18 -0.79
C ALA A 78 6.13 -2.88 -0.38
N ILE A 79 5.96 -2.32 0.81
CA ILE A 79 4.67 -1.92 1.35
C ILE A 79 4.75 -0.45 1.74
N ILE A 80 3.96 0.38 1.07
CA ILE A 80 3.93 1.83 1.28
C ILE A 80 2.63 2.19 2.00
N VAL A 81 2.72 2.95 3.09
CA VAL A 81 1.55 3.39 3.84
C VAL A 81 1.26 4.86 3.55
N LEU A 82 0.00 5.16 3.25
CA LEU A 82 -0.49 6.53 3.07
C LEU A 82 -1.28 6.94 4.31
N SER A 83 -1.02 8.12 4.86
CA SER A 83 -1.72 8.58 6.05
C SER A 83 -1.81 10.10 6.10
N THR A 84 -2.91 10.61 6.67
CA THR A 84 -3.01 12.03 7.02
C THR A 84 -2.15 12.34 8.23
N GLU A 85 -1.74 11.33 8.99
CA GLU A 85 -0.89 11.48 10.16
C GLU A 85 0.57 11.28 9.78
N THR A 86 1.42 12.24 10.14
CA THR A 86 2.83 12.21 9.80
C THR A 86 3.75 12.25 11.04
N GLY A 87 3.18 12.04 12.21
CA GLY A 87 3.94 12.04 13.46
C GLY A 87 5.00 10.95 13.50
N ALA A 88 6.13 11.27 14.13
CA ALA A 88 7.27 10.35 14.23
C ALA A 88 6.91 9.04 14.93
N GLU A 89 6.03 9.11 15.94
CA GLU A 89 5.61 7.93 16.68
C GLU A 89 4.87 6.92 15.80
N LEU A 90 3.93 7.39 14.98
CA LEU A 90 3.16 6.52 14.09
C LEU A 90 4.05 5.96 12.99
N LYS A 91 4.95 6.78 12.45
CA LYS A 91 5.91 6.29 11.43
C LYS A 91 6.82 5.22 12.01
N ALA A 92 7.24 5.37 13.26
CA ALA A 92 8.06 4.37 13.93
C ALA A 92 7.31 3.05 14.10
N LYS A 93 6.03 3.10 14.46
CA LYS A 93 5.18 1.91 14.56
C LYS A 93 5.06 1.22 13.21
N GLY A 94 4.88 1.99 12.14
CA GLY A 94 4.82 1.46 10.79
C GLY A 94 6.11 0.75 10.40
N ARG A 95 7.25 1.37 10.70
CA ARG A 95 8.55 0.78 10.40
C ARG A 95 8.76 -0.51 11.19
N GLU A 96 8.40 -0.52 12.46
CA GLU A 96 8.49 -1.73 13.29
C GLU A 96 7.62 -2.85 12.77
N ALA A 97 6.46 -2.51 12.20
CA ALA A 97 5.56 -3.50 11.61
C ALA A 97 6.11 -4.06 10.30
N GLY A 98 7.07 -3.37 9.67
CA GLY A 98 7.71 -3.80 8.44
C GLY A 98 7.35 -2.97 7.21
N ALA A 99 6.76 -1.77 7.38
CA ALA A 99 6.47 -0.90 6.25
C ALA A 99 7.76 -0.45 5.59
N THR A 100 7.76 -0.43 4.25
CA THR A 100 8.91 0.00 3.46
C THR A 100 8.99 1.52 3.40
N GLY A 101 7.84 2.19 3.29
CA GLY A 101 7.77 3.63 3.20
C GLY A 101 6.47 4.18 3.74
N TRP A 102 6.46 5.50 3.92
CA TRP A 102 5.32 6.21 4.48
C TRP A 102 5.14 7.50 3.69
N MET A 103 3.93 7.77 3.22
CA MET A 103 3.62 8.99 2.48
C MET A 103 2.46 9.73 3.14
N ALA A 104 2.54 11.05 3.13
CA ALA A 104 1.48 11.90 3.64
C ALA A 104 0.35 12.04 2.63
N LYS A 105 -0.87 12.19 3.12
CA LYS A 105 -2.04 12.60 2.33
C LYS A 105 -2.29 14.09 2.51
N PRO A 106 -2.73 14.78 1.49
CA PRO A 106 -2.96 14.32 0.13
C PRO A 106 -1.64 13.96 -0.56
N PHE A 107 -1.65 12.93 -1.38
CA PHE A 107 -0.42 12.48 -2.03
C PHE A 107 -0.16 13.30 -3.30
N ASP A 108 1.13 13.44 -3.61
CA ASP A 108 1.60 14.01 -4.86
C ASP A 108 1.81 12.88 -5.86
N PRO A 109 1.10 12.85 -7.00
CA PRO A 109 1.23 11.75 -7.96
C PRO A 109 2.67 11.52 -8.44
N GLU A 110 3.43 12.58 -8.66
CA GLU A 110 4.82 12.44 -9.13
C GLU A 110 5.71 11.81 -8.06
N LYS A 111 5.52 12.21 -6.80
CA LYS A 111 6.27 11.63 -5.68
C LYS A 111 5.90 10.16 -5.49
N MET A 112 4.62 9.84 -5.61
CA MET A 112 4.17 8.46 -5.50
C MET A 112 4.82 7.60 -6.57
N LEU A 113 4.80 8.04 -7.83
CA LEU A 113 5.40 7.29 -8.93
C LEU A 113 6.90 7.13 -8.75
N ALA A 114 7.59 8.16 -8.24
CA ALA A 114 9.02 8.07 -7.98
C ALA A 114 9.33 6.98 -6.95
N ILE A 115 8.54 6.93 -5.86
CA ILE A 115 8.71 5.92 -4.83
C ILE A 115 8.38 4.52 -5.37
N VAL A 116 7.29 4.39 -6.10
CA VAL A 116 6.90 3.10 -6.67
C VAL A 116 7.98 2.57 -7.60
N ARG A 117 8.50 3.41 -8.49
CA ARG A 117 9.57 3.02 -9.43
C ARG A 117 10.82 2.58 -8.71
N GLN A 118 11.13 3.19 -7.58
CA GLN A 118 12.31 2.84 -6.80
C GLN A 118 12.26 1.37 -6.34
N PHE A 119 11.08 0.85 -6.06
CA PHE A 119 10.93 -0.49 -5.48
C PHE A 119 10.49 -1.57 -6.47
N VAL A 120 9.91 -1.21 -7.62
CA VAL A 120 9.41 -2.22 -8.56
C VAL A 120 10.00 -2.16 -9.97
N ASP A 121 10.81 -1.16 -10.25
CA ASP A 121 11.47 -1.07 -11.58
C ASP A 121 12.98 -1.33 -11.46
#